data_35dea09de38a3d4aff08941f511ec2ae
#
_entry.id   35dea09de38a3d4aff08941f511ec2ae
#
_cell.length_a   1.000
_cell.length_b   1.000
_cell.length_c   1.000
_cell.angle_alpha   90.00
_cell.angle_beta   90.00
_cell.angle_gamma   90.00
#
_symmetry.space_group_name_H-M   'P 1'
#
loop_
_entity.id
_entity.type
_entity.pdbx_description
1 polymer ?
#
loop_
_entity_poly.entity_id
_entity_poly.type
_entity_poly.pdbx_seq_one_letter_code
_entity_poly.pdbx_strand_id
1 'polypeptide(L)'
;FPQTKEIRAERAKLRKGEVTKEAYDEFIKAQIDAVIKKQEEIGLDVLVHGEFERNDMVEYFGQNLNGFLFTKNAWVQSYGTRCVKPPIVWGDVSRANPITVEWSAYAQSKTDHVMKGMLTGPVTILNWSWPREDITHEEQTKQLALAIRDEVLDLEAAGIKVIQIDEAALREKLPLRKSDWHVKYLDWAVPAFRLVHSAVKPTTPVSYTHLRAHETR
;
A
#
# COMPACT_ATOMS: atom_id res chain seq x y z
N PHE A 1 -3.11 -11.82 -3.51
CA PHE A 1 -3.92 -12.85 -4.19
C PHE A 1 -4.31 -12.41 -5.59
N PRO A 2 -4.65 -13.34 -6.51
CA PRO A 2 -4.90 -12.97 -7.90
C PRO A 2 -6.18 -12.16 -8.06
N GLN A 3 -6.12 -11.13 -8.89
CA GLN A 3 -7.27 -10.37 -9.34
C GLN A 3 -8.01 -11.17 -10.41
N THR A 4 -8.99 -11.99 -10.00
CA THR A 4 -9.74 -12.86 -10.90
C THR A 4 -10.58 -12.07 -11.92
N LYS A 5 -11.14 -12.75 -12.91
CA LYS A 5 -12.04 -12.12 -13.90
C LYS A 5 -13.28 -11.54 -13.22
N GLU A 6 -13.80 -12.25 -12.20
CA GLU A 6 -14.98 -11.87 -11.43
C GLU A 6 -14.72 -10.58 -10.63
N ILE A 7 -13.60 -10.51 -9.90
CA ILE A 7 -13.21 -9.30 -9.13
C ILE A 7 -13.05 -8.10 -10.06
N ARG A 8 -12.41 -8.29 -11.21
CA ARG A 8 -12.27 -7.21 -12.20
C ARG A 8 -13.60 -6.76 -12.79
N ALA A 9 -14.51 -7.71 -13.03
CA ALA A 9 -15.85 -7.42 -13.53
C ALA A 9 -16.67 -6.63 -12.52
N GLU A 10 -16.70 -7.04 -11.25
CA GLU A 10 -17.43 -6.31 -10.20
C GLU A 10 -16.88 -4.90 -9.97
N ARG A 11 -15.55 -4.74 -9.98
CA ARG A 11 -14.92 -3.40 -9.94
C ARG A 11 -15.30 -2.54 -11.15
N ALA A 12 -15.42 -3.16 -12.33
CA ALA A 12 -15.86 -2.42 -13.53
C ALA A 12 -17.33 -2.00 -13.43
N LYS A 13 -18.21 -2.83 -12.87
CA LYS A 13 -19.62 -2.50 -12.61
C LYS A 13 -19.75 -1.33 -11.62
N LEU A 14 -18.97 -1.35 -10.52
CA LEU A 14 -18.94 -0.23 -9.58
C LEU A 14 -18.56 1.08 -10.26
N ARG A 15 -17.49 1.07 -11.09
CA ARG A 15 -17.06 2.28 -11.82
C ARG A 15 -18.09 2.81 -12.81
N LYS A 16 -18.95 1.95 -13.33
CA LYS A 16 -20.04 2.33 -14.24
C LYS A 16 -21.33 2.71 -13.52
N GLY A 17 -21.40 2.55 -12.19
CA GLY A 17 -22.61 2.75 -11.41
C GLY A 17 -23.67 1.66 -11.59
N GLU A 18 -23.29 0.49 -12.11
CA GLU A 18 -24.16 -0.68 -12.30
C GLU A 18 -24.45 -1.42 -11.00
N VAL A 19 -23.59 -1.25 -9.99
CA VAL A 19 -23.75 -1.77 -8.62
C VAL A 19 -23.47 -0.65 -7.62
N THR A 20 -24.10 -0.71 -6.44
CA THR A 20 -23.81 0.23 -5.34
C THR A 20 -22.48 -0.13 -4.67
N LYS A 21 -21.94 0.86 -3.91
CA LYS A 21 -20.71 0.62 -3.14
C LYS A 21 -20.92 -0.50 -2.10
N GLU A 22 -22.06 -0.51 -1.43
CA GLU A 22 -22.42 -1.52 -0.42
C GLU A 22 -22.44 -2.94 -1.00
N ALA A 23 -23.06 -3.10 -2.19
CA ALA A 23 -23.09 -4.40 -2.88
C ALA A 23 -21.69 -4.86 -3.30
N TYR A 24 -20.84 -3.92 -3.76
CA TYR A 24 -19.45 -4.21 -4.07
C TYR A 24 -18.64 -4.57 -2.82
N ASP A 25 -18.83 -3.85 -1.72
CA ASP A 25 -18.12 -4.12 -0.46
C ASP A 25 -18.49 -5.51 0.10
N GLU A 26 -19.77 -5.92 0.03
CA GLU A 26 -20.20 -7.28 0.40
C GLU A 26 -19.57 -8.36 -0.51
N PHE A 27 -19.45 -8.09 -1.81
CA PHE A 27 -18.74 -9.00 -2.71
C PHE A 27 -17.26 -9.14 -2.31
N ILE A 28 -16.58 -8.04 -1.98
CA ILE A 28 -15.17 -8.08 -1.51
C ILE A 28 -15.06 -8.83 -0.18
N LYS A 29 -15.96 -8.60 0.78
CA LYS A 29 -15.99 -9.34 2.05
C LYS A 29 -16.11 -10.85 1.82
N ALA A 30 -16.95 -11.30 0.90
CA ALA A 30 -17.05 -12.71 0.56
C ALA A 30 -15.73 -13.30 0.00
N GLN A 31 -14.96 -12.50 -0.76
CA GLN A 31 -13.63 -12.92 -1.23
C GLN A 31 -12.62 -13.01 -0.07
N ILE A 32 -12.70 -12.08 0.89
CA ILE A 32 -11.88 -12.09 2.11
C ILE A 32 -12.19 -13.33 2.94
N ASP A 33 -13.46 -13.64 3.18
CA ASP A 33 -13.88 -14.83 3.93
C ASP A 33 -13.34 -16.13 3.30
N ALA A 34 -13.46 -16.24 1.98
CA ALA A 34 -12.98 -17.40 1.23
C ALA A 34 -11.45 -17.57 1.32
N VAL A 35 -10.69 -16.48 1.25
CA VAL A 35 -9.22 -16.55 1.31
C VAL A 35 -8.72 -16.79 2.74
N ILE A 36 -9.40 -16.28 3.76
CA ILE A 36 -9.08 -16.58 5.17
C ILE A 36 -9.23 -18.08 5.39
N LYS A 37 -10.39 -18.65 5.07
CA LYS A 37 -10.63 -20.08 5.18
C LYS A 37 -9.57 -20.91 4.46
N LYS A 38 -9.17 -20.48 3.26
CA LYS A 38 -8.13 -21.18 2.48
C LYS A 38 -6.76 -21.13 3.15
N GLN A 39 -6.40 -20.01 3.77
CA GLN A 39 -5.14 -19.88 4.50
C GLN A 39 -5.14 -20.74 5.78
N GLU A 40 -6.26 -20.83 6.49
CA GLU A 40 -6.43 -21.73 7.64
C GLU A 40 -6.32 -23.20 7.23
N GLU A 41 -6.96 -23.61 6.13
CA GLU A 41 -6.90 -24.98 5.61
C GLU A 41 -5.46 -25.43 5.28
N ILE A 42 -4.60 -24.52 4.82
CA ILE A 42 -3.20 -24.82 4.53
C ILE A 42 -2.26 -24.63 5.73
N GLY A 43 -2.79 -24.20 6.88
CA GLY A 43 -2.09 -24.12 8.16
C GLY A 43 -1.15 -22.93 8.30
N LEU A 44 -1.55 -21.73 7.81
CA LEU A 44 -0.77 -20.51 8.03
C LEU A 44 -1.08 -19.92 9.41
N ASP A 45 -0.04 -19.44 10.11
CA ASP A 45 -0.16 -18.82 11.43
C ASP A 45 -0.51 -17.33 11.36
N VAL A 46 -0.04 -16.63 10.34
CA VAL A 46 -0.31 -15.22 10.09
C VAL A 46 -0.99 -15.07 8.74
N LEU A 47 -2.21 -14.54 8.75
CA LEU A 47 -3.05 -14.46 7.57
C LEU A 47 -3.05 -13.05 6.97
N VAL A 48 -3.49 -12.94 5.72
CA VAL A 48 -3.72 -11.68 5.01
C VAL A 48 -5.13 -11.63 4.45
N HIS A 49 -5.71 -10.43 4.33
CA HIS A 49 -7.07 -10.26 3.79
C HIS A 49 -7.18 -10.45 2.26
N GLY A 50 -6.04 -10.51 1.54
CA GLY A 50 -6.00 -10.83 0.11
C GLY A 50 -5.95 -9.63 -0.83
N GLU A 51 -6.19 -8.42 -0.35
CA GLU A 51 -6.13 -7.16 -1.12
C GLU A 51 -7.07 -7.11 -2.35
N PHE A 52 -8.26 -7.71 -2.23
CA PHE A 52 -9.20 -7.80 -3.34
C PHE A 52 -9.84 -6.45 -3.71
N GLU A 53 -9.88 -5.50 -2.77
CA GLU A 53 -10.33 -4.14 -2.97
C GLU A 53 -9.38 -3.31 -3.85
N ARG A 54 -8.11 -3.71 -3.96
CA ARG A 54 -7.06 -2.98 -4.69
C ARG A 54 -6.91 -3.48 -6.11
N ASN A 55 -6.74 -2.59 -7.07
CA ASN A 55 -6.35 -2.91 -8.43
C ASN A 55 -4.83 -2.85 -8.62
N ASP A 56 -4.20 -1.89 -7.97
CA ASP A 56 -2.76 -1.67 -7.94
C ASP A 56 -2.36 -1.05 -6.61
N MET A 57 -1.18 -1.44 -6.09
CA MET A 57 -0.74 -1.02 -4.76
C MET A 57 -0.43 0.48 -4.66
N VAL A 58 -0.12 1.16 -5.75
CA VAL A 58 0.15 2.60 -5.76
C VAL A 58 -1.10 3.39 -6.14
N GLU A 59 -1.84 2.96 -7.16
CA GLU A 59 -3.10 3.59 -7.56
C GLU A 59 -4.10 3.60 -6.39
N TYR A 60 -4.23 2.49 -5.66
CA TYR A 60 -5.15 2.39 -4.52
C TYR A 60 -4.83 3.40 -3.41
N PHE A 61 -3.57 3.48 -2.99
CA PHE A 61 -3.18 4.44 -1.96
C PHE A 61 -3.35 5.88 -2.44
N GLY A 62 -2.92 6.20 -3.67
CA GLY A 62 -3.10 7.53 -4.23
C GLY A 62 -4.57 7.95 -4.33
N GLN A 63 -5.51 7.03 -4.62
CA GLN A 63 -6.95 7.32 -4.65
C GLN A 63 -7.52 7.69 -3.27
N ASN A 64 -6.88 7.29 -2.19
CA ASN A 64 -7.30 7.53 -0.81
C ASN A 64 -6.48 8.63 -0.10
N LEU A 65 -5.57 9.28 -0.83
CA LEU A 65 -4.75 10.39 -0.33
C LEU A 65 -5.09 11.68 -1.07
N ASN A 66 -5.06 12.80 -0.35
CA ASN A 66 -5.12 14.12 -0.98
C ASN A 66 -3.81 14.40 -1.74
N GLY A 67 -3.86 15.30 -2.71
CA GLY A 67 -2.69 15.71 -3.48
C GLY A 67 -2.40 14.84 -4.71
N PHE A 68 -3.27 13.87 -5.03
CA PHE A 68 -3.15 13.01 -6.19
C PHE A 68 -4.22 13.26 -7.24
N LEU A 69 -3.82 13.16 -8.52
CA LEU A 69 -4.70 13.14 -9.68
C LEU A 69 -4.55 11.85 -10.46
N PHE A 70 -5.62 11.46 -11.14
CA PHE A 70 -5.68 10.26 -11.96
C PHE A 70 -6.16 10.56 -13.36
N THR A 71 -5.44 10.05 -14.35
CA THR A 71 -5.88 10.12 -15.74
C THR A 71 -6.84 8.99 -16.08
N LYS A 72 -7.66 9.19 -17.09
CA LYS A 72 -8.55 8.15 -17.60
C LYS A 72 -7.81 7.07 -18.38
N ASN A 73 -6.85 7.45 -19.21
CA ASN A 73 -6.27 6.58 -20.23
C ASN A 73 -4.73 6.53 -20.26
N ALA A 74 -4.02 7.17 -19.33
CA ALA A 74 -2.54 7.17 -19.31
C ALA A 74 -1.99 5.84 -18.77
N TRP A 75 -2.25 4.76 -19.49
CA TRP A 75 -1.71 3.45 -19.19
C TRP A 75 -0.24 3.37 -19.60
N VAL A 76 0.60 2.87 -18.70
CA VAL A 76 1.99 2.54 -18.97
C VAL A 76 2.23 1.06 -18.73
N GLN A 77 3.13 0.47 -19.50
CA GLN A 77 3.56 -0.91 -19.28
C GLN A 77 4.38 -0.99 -17.98
N SER A 78 4.03 -1.97 -17.16
CA SER A 78 4.78 -2.30 -15.96
C SER A 78 5.58 -3.59 -16.22
N TYR A 79 5.30 -4.67 -15.52
CA TYR A 79 5.99 -5.95 -15.66
C TYR A 79 5.25 -6.89 -16.60
N GLY A 80 5.96 -7.46 -17.58
CA GLY A 80 5.37 -8.37 -18.56
C GLY A 80 4.27 -7.70 -19.37
N THR A 81 3.08 -8.26 -19.39
CA THR A 81 1.89 -7.73 -20.09
C THR A 81 1.01 -6.85 -19.19
N ARG A 82 1.39 -6.62 -17.94
CA ARG A 82 0.65 -5.78 -17.00
C ARG A 82 0.81 -4.30 -17.36
N CYS A 83 -0.30 -3.59 -17.39
CA CYS A 83 -0.33 -2.13 -17.48
C CYS A 83 -0.86 -1.54 -16.19
N VAL A 84 -0.34 -0.38 -15.81
CA VAL A 84 -0.75 0.42 -14.66
C VAL A 84 -1.04 1.86 -15.08
N LYS A 85 -1.76 2.60 -14.26
CA LYS A 85 -1.94 4.05 -14.41
C LYS A 85 -1.25 4.75 -13.23
N PRO A 86 -0.01 5.22 -13.42
CA PRO A 86 0.67 5.94 -12.36
C PRO A 86 -0.13 7.16 -11.93
N PRO A 87 -0.32 7.38 -10.62
CA PRO A 87 -0.89 8.62 -10.12
C PRO A 87 0.00 9.82 -10.46
N ILE A 88 -0.59 11.01 -10.46
CA ILE A 88 0.13 12.28 -10.59
C ILE A 88 0.06 12.99 -9.25
N VAL A 89 1.22 13.27 -8.65
CA VAL A 89 1.30 14.12 -7.47
C VAL A 89 1.22 15.58 -7.94
N TRP A 90 0.14 16.28 -7.61
CA TRP A 90 -0.08 17.66 -8.06
C TRP A 90 -0.14 18.69 -6.93
N GLY A 91 -0.28 18.22 -5.68
CA GLY A 91 -0.38 19.07 -4.50
C GLY A 91 0.26 18.41 -3.29
N ASP A 92 0.15 19.06 -2.14
CA ASP A 92 0.65 18.48 -0.88
C ASP A 92 -0.14 17.24 -0.50
N VAL A 93 0.58 16.20 -0.09
CA VAL A 93 -0.01 14.91 0.24
C VAL A 93 -0.44 14.88 1.69
N SER A 94 -1.67 14.48 1.92
CA SER A 94 -2.22 14.23 3.26
C SER A 94 -3.24 13.10 3.23
N ARG A 95 -3.47 12.50 4.39
CA ARG A 95 -4.48 11.45 4.59
C ARG A 95 -5.68 12.04 5.34
N ALA A 96 -6.86 11.97 4.75
CA ALA A 96 -8.08 12.46 5.37
C ALA A 96 -8.82 11.38 6.19
N ASN A 97 -8.77 10.13 5.73
CA ASN A 97 -9.50 9.00 6.32
C ASN A 97 -8.63 7.73 6.35
N PRO A 98 -8.92 6.76 7.20
CA PRO A 98 -8.34 5.42 7.14
C PRO A 98 -8.51 4.80 5.75
N ILE A 99 -7.48 4.07 5.30
CA ILE A 99 -7.41 3.52 3.93
C ILE A 99 -7.69 2.02 3.92
N THR A 100 -7.04 1.27 4.82
CA THR A 100 -7.04 -0.19 4.86
C THR A 100 -7.59 -0.76 6.15
N VAL A 101 -7.84 0.08 7.13
CA VAL A 101 -8.23 -0.32 8.50
C VAL A 101 -9.52 -1.13 8.49
N GLU A 102 -10.56 -0.67 7.77
CA GLU A 102 -11.85 -1.36 7.69
C GLU A 102 -11.69 -2.80 7.19
N TRP A 103 -10.95 -3.00 6.10
CA TRP A 103 -10.73 -4.32 5.52
C TRP A 103 -9.90 -5.24 6.42
N SER A 104 -8.87 -4.69 7.04
CA SER A 104 -8.02 -5.43 7.98
C SER A 104 -8.78 -5.82 9.24
N ALA A 105 -9.57 -4.90 9.82
CA ALA A 105 -10.40 -5.17 10.99
C ALA A 105 -11.51 -6.17 10.68
N TYR A 106 -12.18 -6.05 9.53
CA TYR A 106 -13.15 -7.03 9.07
C TYR A 106 -12.52 -8.42 8.97
N ALA A 107 -11.37 -8.53 8.30
CA ALA A 107 -10.67 -9.79 8.15
C ALA A 107 -10.28 -10.39 9.52
N GLN A 108 -9.75 -9.58 10.44
CA GLN A 108 -9.42 -10.03 11.81
C GLN A 108 -10.65 -10.53 12.56
N SER A 109 -11.84 -9.99 12.31
CA SER A 109 -13.08 -10.43 12.93
C SER A 109 -13.56 -11.82 12.46
N LYS A 110 -12.95 -12.38 11.42
CA LYS A 110 -13.32 -13.67 10.82
C LYS A 110 -12.44 -14.84 11.24
N THR A 111 -11.38 -14.59 12.01
CA THR A 111 -10.41 -15.62 12.40
C THR A 111 -9.79 -15.30 13.76
N ASP A 112 -9.43 -16.34 14.49
CA ASP A 112 -8.62 -16.25 15.71
C ASP A 112 -7.11 -16.15 15.41
N HIS A 113 -6.70 -16.42 14.18
CA HIS A 113 -5.32 -16.23 13.73
C HIS A 113 -4.95 -14.76 13.64
N VAL A 114 -3.66 -14.48 13.69
CA VAL A 114 -3.16 -13.10 13.55
C VAL A 114 -3.33 -12.63 12.11
N MET A 115 -4.05 -11.52 11.93
CA MET A 115 -4.16 -10.84 10.63
C MET A 115 -3.03 -9.84 10.46
N LYS A 116 -2.41 -9.84 9.28
CA LYS A 116 -1.36 -8.90 8.90
C LYS A 116 -1.93 -7.78 8.05
N GLY A 117 -1.76 -6.53 8.51
CA GLY A 117 -2.03 -5.33 7.72
C GLY A 117 -0.99 -5.15 6.62
N MET A 118 -1.42 -4.77 5.41
CA MET A 118 -0.57 -4.66 4.22
C MET A 118 -0.63 -3.23 3.68
N LEU A 119 0.51 -2.55 3.65
CA LEU A 119 0.65 -1.16 3.21
C LEU A 119 1.70 -1.03 2.11
N THR A 120 1.57 0.01 1.28
CA THR A 120 2.63 0.43 0.38
C THR A 120 3.44 1.55 1.03
N GLY A 121 4.74 1.44 0.98
CA GLY A 121 5.64 2.41 1.57
C GLY A 121 5.77 3.71 0.76
N PRO A 122 6.18 4.81 1.41
CA PRO A 122 6.17 6.15 0.83
C PRO A 122 7.12 6.30 -0.37
N VAL A 123 8.26 5.63 -0.33
CA VAL A 123 9.24 5.67 -1.42
C VAL A 123 8.69 4.99 -2.68
N THR A 124 7.99 3.87 -2.50
CA THR A 124 7.33 3.16 -3.61
C THR A 124 6.18 3.97 -4.18
N ILE A 125 5.32 4.56 -3.33
CA ILE A 125 4.20 5.39 -3.80
C ILE A 125 4.73 6.54 -4.66
N LEU A 126 5.77 7.26 -4.21
CA LEU A 126 6.33 8.36 -4.98
C LEU A 126 6.98 7.89 -6.28
N ASN A 127 7.85 6.87 -6.22
CA ASN A 127 8.65 6.45 -7.36
C ASN A 127 7.83 5.78 -8.48
N TRP A 128 6.66 5.23 -8.17
CA TRP A 128 5.73 4.68 -9.15
C TRP A 128 4.56 5.63 -9.46
N SER A 129 4.69 6.90 -9.05
CA SER A 129 3.84 8.02 -9.44
C SER A 129 4.63 8.99 -10.35
N TRP A 130 3.93 9.97 -10.92
CA TRP A 130 4.54 11.14 -11.53
C TRP A 130 4.70 12.21 -10.44
N PRO A 131 5.92 12.43 -9.93
CA PRO A 131 6.14 13.43 -8.87
C PRO A 131 5.97 14.84 -9.40
N ARG A 132 5.62 15.78 -8.52
CA ARG A 132 5.65 17.22 -8.82
C ARG A 132 7.11 17.73 -8.85
N GLU A 133 7.36 18.83 -9.57
CA GLU A 133 8.72 19.33 -9.79
C GLU A 133 9.07 20.58 -8.94
N ASP A 134 8.09 21.18 -8.25
CA ASP A 134 8.26 22.42 -7.48
C ASP A 134 8.79 22.19 -6.05
N ILE A 135 8.75 20.98 -5.54
CA ILE A 135 9.40 20.56 -4.29
C ILE A 135 10.25 19.30 -4.50
N THR A 136 11.16 19.03 -3.59
CA THR A 136 12.09 17.90 -3.70
C THR A 136 11.38 16.55 -3.53
N HIS A 137 11.98 15.48 -4.07
CA HIS A 137 11.51 14.10 -3.81
C HIS A 137 11.54 13.77 -2.31
N GLU A 138 12.51 14.29 -1.57
CA GLU A 138 12.61 14.13 -0.12
C GLU A 138 11.38 14.72 0.59
N GLU A 139 10.98 15.94 0.25
CA GLU A 139 9.80 16.59 0.85
C GLU A 139 8.52 15.85 0.52
N GLN A 140 8.32 15.45 -0.75
CA GLN A 140 7.15 14.66 -1.15
C GLN A 140 7.09 13.31 -0.42
N THR A 141 8.25 12.63 -0.30
CA THR A 141 8.31 11.34 0.40
C THR A 141 8.04 11.49 1.90
N LYS A 142 8.46 12.58 2.52
CA LYS A 142 8.15 12.88 3.93
C LYS A 142 6.65 13.12 4.15
N GLN A 143 5.98 13.84 3.26
CA GLN A 143 4.52 14.01 3.31
C GLN A 143 3.82 12.66 3.23
N LEU A 144 4.21 11.81 2.27
CA LEU A 144 3.70 10.44 2.15
C LEU A 144 3.99 9.61 3.39
N ALA A 145 5.21 9.69 3.95
CA ALA A 145 5.58 8.94 5.14
C ALA A 145 4.71 9.30 6.34
N LEU A 146 4.37 10.57 6.54
CA LEU A 146 3.46 11.02 7.59
C LEU A 146 2.05 10.46 7.37
N ALA A 147 1.54 10.51 6.14
CA ALA A 147 0.23 9.99 5.81
C ALA A 147 0.11 8.46 6.04
N ILE A 148 1.14 7.70 5.64
CA ILE A 148 1.17 6.24 5.85
C ILE A 148 1.45 5.89 7.33
N ARG A 149 2.21 6.71 8.05
CA ARG A 149 2.37 6.55 9.52
C ARG A 149 1.03 6.61 10.25
N ASP A 150 0.18 7.56 9.88
CA ASP A 150 -1.14 7.68 10.49
C ASP A 150 -2.01 6.44 10.20
N GLU A 151 -1.87 5.84 9.02
CA GLU A 151 -2.51 4.55 8.71
C GLU A 151 -1.97 3.40 9.56
N VAL A 152 -0.65 3.35 9.77
CA VAL A 152 -0.01 2.34 10.65
C VAL A 152 -0.54 2.45 12.07
N LEU A 153 -0.67 3.68 12.61
CA LEU A 153 -1.20 3.90 13.95
C LEU A 153 -2.67 3.50 14.08
N ASP A 154 -3.49 3.78 13.07
CA ASP A 154 -4.90 3.38 13.07
C ASP A 154 -5.06 1.86 12.95
N LEU A 155 -4.22 1.17 12.18
CA LEU A 155 -4.18 -0.29 12.15
C LEU A 155 -3.82 -0.87 13.53
N GLU A 156 -2.79 -0.32 14.19
CA GLU A 156 -2.41 -0.74 15.53
C GLU A 156 -3.54 -0.49 16.55
N ALA A 157 -4.20 0.67 16.48
CA ALA A 157 -5.34 1.02 17.33
C ALA A 157 -6.55 0.10 17.09
N ALA A 158 -6.75 -0.36 15.84
CA ALA A 158 -7.77 -1.35 15.48
C ALA A 158 -7.42 -2.79 15.91
N GLY A 159 -6.27 -3.00 16.55
CA GLY A 159 -5.86 -4.32 17.08
C GLY A 159 -5.10 -5.19 16.08
N ILE A 160 -4.69 -4.66 14.94
CA ILE A 160 -3.83 -5.39 14.00
C ILE A 160 -2.43 -5.52 14.58
N LYS A 161 -2.01 -6.77 14.82
CA LYS A 161 -0.77 -7.05 15.57
C LYS A 161 0.49 -7.13 14.71
N VAL A 162 0.35 -7.35 13.42
CA VAL A 162 1.48 -7.43 12.47
C VAL A 162 1.19 -6.50 11.30
N ILE A 163 2.13 -5.63 10.94
CA ILE A 163 1.98 -4.68 9.83
C ILE A 163 3.14 -4.89 8.86
N GLN A 164 2.83 -5.06 7.58
CA GLN A 164 3.81 -5.14 6.51
C GLN A 164 3.75 -3.88 5.66
N ILE A 165 4.93 -3.30 5.39
CA ILE A 165 5.11 -2.12 4.54
C ILE A 165 5.96 -2.53 3.34
N ASP A 166 5.38 -2.45 2.15
CA ASP A 166 6.03 -2.87 0.91
C ASP A 166 6.78 -1.70 0.26
N GLU A 167 8.11 -1.78 0.24
CA GLU A 167 9.00 -0.79 -0.38
C GLU A 167 9.72 -1.37 -1.61
N ALA A 168 8.94 -1.82 -2.58
CA ALA A 168 9.44 -2.46 -3.79
C ALA A 168 10.37 -1.56 -4.61
N ALA A 169 10.08 -0.26 -4.68
CA ALA A 169 10.84 0.70 -5.48
C ALA A 169 12.12 1.20 -4.80
N LEU A 170 12.32 0.97 -3.50
CA LEU A 170 13.49 1.51 -2.80
C LEU A 170 14.80 1.10 -3.48
N ARG A 171 14.93 -0.16 -3.84
CA ARG A 171 16.11 -0.67 -4.53
C ARG A 171 16.13 -0.33 -6.02
N GLU A 172 14.98 -0.32 -6.66
CA GLU A 172 14.85 -0.07 -8.10
C GLU A 172 15.39 1.30 -8.49
N LYS A 173 15.23 2.30 -7.63
CA LYS A 173 15.60 3.70 -7.87
C LYS A 173 16.98 4.10 -7.36
N LEU A 174 17.78 3.12 -6.90
CA LEU A 174 19.17 3.40 -6.56
C LEU A 174 19.93 4.02 -7.74
N PRO A 175 20.71 5.09 -7.51
CA PRO A 175 21.59 5.64 -8.54
C PRO A 175 22.54 4.58 -9.12
N LEU A 176 22.89 4.70 -10.40
CA LEU A 176 23.81 3.76 -11.07
C LEU A 176 25.18 3.68 -10.40
N ARG A 177 25.68 4.81 -9.87
CA ARG A 177 26.97 4.85 -9.18
C ARG A 177 26.77 4.62 -7.69
N LYS A 178 27.50 3.66 -7.11
CA LYS A 178 27.45 3.37 -5.66
C LYS A 178 27.84 4.56 -4.79
N SER A 179 28.77 5.41 -5.25
CA SER A 179 29.15 6.64 -4.55
C SER A 179 28.00 7.62 -4.37
N ASP A 180 26.98 7.54 -5.21
CA ASP A 180 25.83 8.44 -5.19
C ASP A 180 24.66 7.91 -4.35
N TRP A 181 24.70 6.63 -3.93
CA TRP A 181 23.58 5.98 -3.25
C TRP A 181 23.12 6.70 -2.00
N HIS A 182 24.06 7.07 -1.12
CA HIS A 182 23.74 7.78 0.11
C HIS A 182 23.33 9.22 -0.19
N VAL A 183 24.25 10.02 -0.68
CA VAL A 183 24.07 11.47 -0.85
C VAL A 183 22.86 11.85 -1.71
N LYS A 184 22.55 11.06 -2.75
CA LYS A 184 21.47 11.39 -3.68
C LYS A 184 20.15 10.69 -3.41
N TYR A 185 20.15 9.63 -2.59
CA TYR A 185 18.96 8.80 -2.45
C TYR A 185 18.75 8.23 -1.04
N LEU A 186 19.62 7.36 -0.52
CA LEU A 186 19.37 6.63 0.71
C LEU A 186 19.29 7.54 1.94
N ASP A 187 20.00 8.66 1.96
CA ASP A 187 20.02 9.60 3.08
C ASP A 187 18.65 10.28 3.32
N TRP A 188 17.74 10.27 2.32
CA TRP A 188 16.36 10.71 2.52
C TRP A 188 15.35 9.56 2.44
N ALA A 189 15.56 8.56 1.58
CA ALA A 189 14.61 7.48 1.37
C ALA A 189 14.48 6.56 2.59
N VAL A 190 15.60 6.18 3.21
CA VAL A 190 15.59 5.32 4.41
C VAL A 190 15.01 6.04 5.63
N PRO A 191 15.34 7.29 5.95
CA PRO A 191 14.64 8.04 7.00
C PRO A 191 13.14 8.20 6.76
N ALA A 192 12.70 8.43 5.52
CA ALA A 192 11.27 8.51 5.19
C ALA A 192 10.56 7.17 5.48
N PHE A 193 11.16 6.05 5.09
CA PHE A 193 10.64 4.73 5.43
C PHE A 193 10.58 4.51 6.97
N ARG A 194 11.65 4.86 7.69
CA ARG A 194 11.68 4.74 9.17
C ARG A 194 10.62 5.61 9.84
N LEU A 195 10.30 6.76 9.28
CA LEU A 195 9.26 7.65 9.80
C LEU A 195 7.89 6.97 9.83
N VAL A 196 7.59 6.11 8.86
CA VAL A 196 6.29 5.40 8.75
C VAL A 196 5.99 4.55 10.00
N HIS A 197 7.00 3.92 10.57
CA HIS A 197 6.82 3.04 11.74
C HIS A 197 7.42 3.59 13.05
N SER A 198 7.81 4.87 13.06
CA SER A 198 8.51 5.47 14.20
C SER A 198 7.67 5.62 15.48
N ALA A 199 6.34 5.56 15.36
CA ALA A 199 5.42 5.78 16.47
C ALA A 199 4.67 4.52 16.93
N VAL A 200 4.96 3.35 16.34
CA VAL A 200 4.37 2.07 16.79
C VAL A 200 4.93 1.63 18.13
N LYS A 201 4.17 0.84 18.87
CA LYS A 201 4.63 0.23 20.12
C LYS A 201 5.81 -0.69 19.85
N PRO A 202 6.77 -0.82 20.79
CA PRO A 202 7.91 -1.75 20.64
C PRO A 202 7.51 -3.21 20.46
N THR A 203 6.28 -3.56 20.82
CA THR A 203 5.71 -4.91 20.72
C THR A 203 5.00 -5.18 19.40
N THR A 204 4.86 -4.18 18.53
CA THR A 204 4.20 -4.34 17.22
C THR A 204 5.23 -4.70 16.17
N PRO A 205 5.26 -5.96 15.67
CA PRO A 205 6.15 -6.35 14.59
C PRO A 205 5.81 -5.59 13.30
N VAL A 206 6.80 -4.90 12.76
CA VAL A 206 6.72 -4.30 11.42
C VAL A 206 7.61 -5.10 10.48
N SER A 207 7.01 -5.67 9.46
CA SER A 207 7.69 -6.41 8.40
C SER A 207 7.80 -5.54 7.15
N TYR A 208 8.82 -5.77 6.33
CA TYR A 208 8.96 -5.11 5.03
C TYR A 208 9.39 -6.09 3.97
N THR A 209 8.95 -5.84 2.74
CA THR A 209 9.34 -6.63 1.58
C THR A 209 10.32 -5.86 0.71
N HIS A 210 11.17 -6.60 0.00
CA HIS A 210 12.14 -6.10 -0.98
C HIS A 210 13.30 -5.25 -0.44
N LEU A 211 13.38 -5.00 0.87
CA LEU A 211 14.57 -4.43 1.49
C LEU A 211 15.60 -5.51 1.78
N ARG A 212 16.87 -5.28 1.40
CA ARG A 212 17.98 -6.09 1.89
C ARG A 212 18.38 -5.62 3.28
N ALA A 213 18.74 -6.56 4.17
CA ALA A 213 19.13 -6.29 5.56
C ALA A 213 20.26 -5.26 5.72
N HIS A 214 21.03 -4.97 4.66
CA HIS A 214 22.12 -3.99 4.68
C HIS A 214 21.65 -2.54 4.52
N GLU A 215 20.41 -2.33 4.04
CA GLU A 215 19.86 -1.00 3.73
C GLU A 215 19.12 -0.39 4.93
N THR A 216 18.92 -1.19 5.99
CA THR A 216 18.17 -0.81 7.20
C THR A 216 19.02 -0.68 8.47
N ARG A 217 20.35 -0.88 8.37
CA ARG A 217 21.29 -0.76 9.50
C ARG A 217 21.88 0.63 9.61
#